data_c6cd700196e33de586c0b3f6c5539620
#
_entry.id   c6cd700196e33de586c0b3f6c5539620
#
_cell.length_a   1.000
_cell.length_b   1.000
_cell.length_c   1.000
_cell.angle_alpha   90.00
_cell.angle_beta   90.00
_cell.angle_gamma   90.00
#
_symmetry.space_group_name_H-M   'P 1'
#
loop_
_entity.id
_entity.type
_entity.pdbx_description
1 polymer ?
#
loop_
_entity_poly.entity_id
_entity_poly.type
_entity_poly.pdbx_seq_one_letter_code
_entity_poly.pdbx_strand_id
1 'polypeptide(L)'
;MKKILLTLLCLSVMGCSKPSEPEKTVDVLLIGGGIMSASLGTYLNELEPDWSIDVYERMDKVAEESSNAWNNAGTGHSAFCELNYTSEAADGSMDISKAVGVNEQFEISKQFWAYQVEQKVLNNPTSFINNVPHMSFVWGDKNVEFLKKRHAALQHSSLFRGMEYSEDHAQIQKWVPIVMEGRAADQKIAATRMPIGTDVNFGEITRQLFASLTQHDNVKLHTSHEVRDIVRNADNTWTVVVADLANKGVETSVKAKFVFIGAGGGALKLLQKSGIPEADGYAGFPVGGQFLMTDNQDIVKRHKAKLYGKASVGAPPMSVPHLDTRVIDGKEVLLFGPFATFSTKFLKNGSLLDMFSALTTHNIMPMTHAGIDNIDLSTYLMGQLMLSFEDRMHALREYFPSARNEDWKLLQAGQRVQVIKKDPEHGGILQFGTEVVASQDGTIAALLGASPGASTAAPIMLTVLEKTFKDRIKTPEWQAKLKQIVPTYGQKLNNNLELTNKTREWSSSRLNLLFVPVLPDETAVAAQ
;
A
#
# COMPACT_ATOMS: atom_id res chain seq x y z
N MET A 1 25.39 33.82 -60.95
CA MET A 1 25.52 32.36 -60.81
C MET A 1 25.22 32.00 -59.35
N LYS A 2 23.96 31.68 -59.06
CA LYS A 2 23.50 31.29 -57.74
C LYS A 2 23.45 29.76 -57.69
N LYS A 3 24.26 29.13 -56.83
CA LYS A 3 24.18 27.68 -56.53
C LYS A 3 23.12 27.46 -55.48
N ILE A 4 22.04 26.76 -55.83
CA ILE A 4 21.02 26.28 -54.96
C ILE A 4 21.52 24.96 -54.36
N LEU A 5 21.71 24.93 -53.04
CA LEU A 5 22.06 23.74 -52.29
C LEU A 5 20.76 23.02 -51.92
N LEU A 6 20.49 21.89 -52.55
CA LEU A 6 19.34 21.03 -52.27
C LEU A 6 19.72 20.10 -51.09
N THR A 7 19.19 20.38 -49.92
CA THR A 7 19.36 19.49 -48.76
C THR A 7 18.31 18.39 -48.85
N LEU A 8 18.72 17.17 -49.13
CA LEU A 8 17.88 15.96 -49.05
C LEU A 8 17.58 15.68 -47.59
N LEU A 9 16.32 15.83 -47.19
CA LEU A 9 15.81 15.38 -45.92
C LEU A 9 15.50 13.89 -46.04
N CYS A 10 16.39 13.02 -45.53
CA CYS A 10 16.11 11.59 -45.36
C CYS A 10 15.07 11.42 -44.29
N LEU A 11 13.80 11.27 -44.65
CA LEU A 11 12.80 10.69 -43.76
C LEU A 11 13.16 9.20 -43.54
N SER A 12 13.76 8.90 -42.43
CA SER A 12 13.80 7.52 -41.90
C SER A 12 12.37 7.11 -41.55
N VAL A 13 11.74 6.35 -42.42
CA VAL A 13 10.52 5.60 -42.11
C VAL A 13 10.93 4.57 -41.03
N MET A 14 10.67 4.90 -39.77
CA MET A 14 10.63 3.88 -38.72
C MET A 14 9.49 2.93 -39.09
N GLY A 15 9.83 1.82 -39.72
CA GLY A 15 8.91 0.72 -39.95
C GLY A 15 8.43 0.25 -38.60
N CYS A 16 7.14 0.44 -38.31
CA CYS A 16 6.45 -0.34 -37.29
C CYS A 16 6.57 -1.80 -37.71
N SER A 17 7.56 -2.53 -37.21
CA SER A 17 7.57 -3.99 -37.28
C SER A 17 6.33 -4.45 -36.51
N LYS A 18 5.44 -5.19 -37.20
CA LYS A 18 4.36 -5.89 -36.49
C LYS A 18 5.00 -6.72 -35.40
N PRO A 19 4.39 -6.76 -34.18
CA PRO A 19 4.84 -7.68 -33.14
C PRO A 19 4.96 -9.09 -33.76
N SER A 20 6.05 -9.79 -33.45
CA SER A 20 6.16 -11.21 -33.83
C SER A 20 4.95 -11.97 -33.32
N GLU A 21 4.50 -13.00 -34.04
CA GLU A 21 3.42 -13.85 -33.52
C GLU A 21 3.81 -14.36 -32.12
N PRO A 22 2.82 -14.43 -31.18
CA PRO A 22 3.12 -14.84 -29.81
C PRO A 22 3.70 -16.26 -29.78
N GLU A 23 4.88 -16.38 -29.19
CA GLU A 23 5.57 -17.68 -29.07
C GLU A 23 4.85 -18.65 -28.11
N LYS A 24 4.06 -18.13 -27.18
CA LYS A 24 3.43 -18.88 -26.09
C LYS A 24 2.07 -18.27 -25.72
N THR A 25 1.13 -19.14 -25.32
CA THR A 25 -0.15 -18.74 -24.71
C THR A 25 -0.17 -19.16 -23.25
N VAL A 26 -0.54 -18.23 -22.34
CA VAL A 26 -0.72 -18.49 -20.90
C VAL A 26 -2.14 -18.17 -20.44
N ASP A 27 -2.59 -18.81 -19.38
CA ASP A 27 -3.90 -18.51 -18.79
C ASP A 27 -3.87 -17.16 -18.09
N VAL A 28 -2.79 -16.87 -17.35
CA VAL A 28 -2.62 -15.67 -16.55
C VAL A 28 -1.25 -15.03 -16.82
N LEU A 29 -1.23 -13.74 -17.04
CA LEU A 29 -0.01 -12.95 -17.09
C LEU A 29 -0.06 -11.84 -16.02
N LEU A 30 0.89 -11.85 -15.09
CA LEU A 30 1.03 -10.88 -14.02
C LEU A 30 2.17 -9.92 -14.32
N ILE A 31 1.90 -8.62 -14.31
CA ILE A 31 2.91 -7.58 -14.57
C ILE A 31 3.32 -6.93 -13.26
N GLY A 32 4.61 -7.05 -12.93
CA GLY A 32 5.23 -6.54 -11.71
C GLY A 32 5.42 -7.61 -10.64
N GLY A 33 6.60 -7.66 -10.04
CA GLY A 33 7.02 -8.58 -8.97
C GLY A 33 6.73 -8.07 -7.55
N GLY A 34 5.66 -7.29 -7.37
CA GLY A 34 5.24 -6.76 -6.07
C GLY A 34 4.26 -7.65 -5.33
N ILE A 35 3.91 -7.25 -4.09
CA ILE A 35 3.01 -8.01 -3.21
C ILE A 35 1.62 -8.28 -3.82
N MET A 36 1.14 -7.41 -4.70
CA MET A 36 -0.16 -7.58 -5.34
C MET A 36 -0.14 -8.78 -6.30
N SER A 37 0.82 -8.81 -7.21
CA SER A 37 0.99 -9.95 -8.14
C SER A 37 1.32 -11.24 -7.39
N ALA A 38 2.15 -11.17 -6.34
CA ALA A 38 2.43 -12.32 -5.48
C ALA A 38 1.17 -12.89 -4.82
N SER A 39 0.34 -12.01 -4.23
CA SER A 39 -0.92 -12.41 -3.59
C SER A 39 -1.94 -12.94 -4.59
N LEU A 40 -2.12 -12.27 -5.75
CA LEU A 40 -3.04 -12.72 -6.79
C LEU A 40 -2.60 -14.06 -7.40
N GLY A 41 -1.30 -14.20 -7.71
CA GLY A 41 -0.73 -15.45 -8.22
C GLY A 41 -0.96 -16.60 -7.24
N THR A 42 -0.78 -16.36 -5.93
CA THR A 42 -1.05 -17.37 -4.89
C THR A 42 -2.53 -17.74 -4.84
N TYR A 43 -3.46 -16.78 -4.85
CA TYR A 43 -4.89 -17.10 -4.94
C TYR A 43 -5.22 -17.91 -6.19
N LEU A 44 -4.73 -17.50 -7.36
CA LEU A 44 -5.05 -18.18 -8.62
C LEU A 44 -4.46 -19.60 -8.69
N ASN A 45 -3.24 -19.79 -8.19
CA ASN A 45 -2.63 -21.13 -8.12
C ASN A 45 -3.38 -22.05 -7.15
N GLU A 46 -3.96 -21.52 -6.07
CA GLU A 46 -4.79 -22.29 -5.14
C GLU A 46 -6.20 -22.60 -5.71
N LEU A 47 -6.75 -21.68 -6.50
CA LEU A 47 -8.10 -21.82 -7.08
C LEU A 47 -8.12 -22.65 -8.36
N GLU A 48 -7.07 -22.54 -9.17
CA GLU A 48 -6.92 -23.19 -10.48
C GLU A 48 -5.48 -23.71 -10.63
N PRO A 49 -5.13 -24.83 -9.99
CA PRO A 49 -3.75 -25.33 -9.94
C PRO A 49 -3.14 -25.67 -11.30
N ASP A 50 -3.99 -25.92 -12.30
CA ASP A 50 -3.57 -26.30 -13.66
C ASP A 50 -3.35 -25.08 -14.58
N TRP A 51 -3.68 -23.86 -14.14
CA TRP A 51 -3.49 -22.68 -14.98
C TRP A 51 -2.02 -22.30 -15.08
N SER A 52 -1.60 -21.99 -16.30
CA SER A 52 -0.27 -21.43 -16.55
C SER A 52 -0.22 -19.95 -16.14
N ILE A 53 0.77 -19.60 -15.32
CA ILE A 53 0.98 -18.24 -14.80
C ILE A 53 2.38 -17.77 -15.16
N ASP A 54 2.48 -16.71 -15.97
CA ASP A 54 3.75 -16.03 -16.23
C ASP A 54 3.76 -14.68 -15.50
N VAL A 55 4.87 -14.39 -14.82
CA VAL A 55 5.11 -13.12 -14.10
C VAL A 55 6.28 -12.40 -14.74
N TYR A 56 6.10 -11.13 -15.08
CA TYR A 56 7.15 -10.29 -15.66
C TYR A 56 7.49 -9.13 -14.73
N GLU A 57 8.73 -9.11 -14.25
CA GLU A 57 9.29 -8.07 -13.39
C GLU A 57 10.45 -7.35 -14.08
N ARG A 58 10.38 -6.03 -14.13
CA ARG A 58 11.39 -5.19 -14.77
C ARG A 58 12.73 -5.19 -14.06
N MET A 59 12.71 -5.29 -12.72
CA MET A 59 13.92 -5.35 -11.90
C MET A 59 14.56 -6.74 -11.96
N ASP A 60 15.80 -6.84 -11.53
CA ASP A 60 16.54 -8.12 -11.45
C ASP A 60 16.04 -9.02 -10.31
N LYS A 61 15.22 -8.48 -9.41
CA LYS A 61 14.62 -9.17 -8.27
C LYS A 61 13.19 -8.70 -8.03
N VAL A 62 12.40 -9.53 -7.36
CA VAL A 62 11.07 -9.16 -6.88
C VAL A 62 11.15 -8.25 -5.65
N ALA A 63 10.09 -7.50 -5.38
CA ALA A 63 9.94 -6.62 -4.21
C ALA A 63 10.97 -5.47 -4.11
N GLU A 64 11.47 -4.95 -5.22
CA GLU A 64 12.48 -3.86 -5.22
C GLU A 64 11.88 -2.44 -5.22
N GLU A 65 10.61 -2.28 -5.58
CA GLU A 65 9.91 -0.99 -5.58
C GLU A 65 9.05 -0.82 -4.30
N SER A 66 7.76 -0.54 -4.41
CA SER A 66 6.88 -0.21 -3.26
C SER A 66 6.82 -1.29 -2.18
N SER A 67 7.00 -2.57 -2.54
CA SER A 67 6.99 -3.70 -1.59
C SER A 67 8.28 -3.83 -0.80
N ASN A 68 9.39 -3.23 -1.23
CA ASN A 68 10.67 -3.29 -0.51
C ASN A 68 10.51 -2.72 0.91
N ALA A 69 11.10 -3.41 1.89
CA ALA A 69 10.97 -3.07 3.31
C ALA A 69 11.42 -1.63 3.64
N TRP A 70 12.38 -1.08 2.88
CA TRP A 70 12.89 0.28 3.06
C TRP A 70 12.12 1.35 2.30
N ASN A 71 11.19 0.95 1.43
CA ASN A 71 10.39 1.88 0.62
C ASN A 71 9.03 2.22 1.23
N ASN A 72 8.70 1.68 2.41
CA ASN A 72 7.46 1.90 3.13
C ASN A 72 7.67 1.85 4.65
N ALA A 73 6.67 2.28 5.42
CA ALA A 73 6.71 2.28 6.88
C ALA A 73 6.43 0.91 7.52
N GLY A 74 6.05 -0.10 6.76
CA GLY A 74 5.75 -1.44 7.26
C GLY A 74 4.60 -1.51 8.26
N THR A 75 3.68 -0.57 8.24
CA THR A 75 2.55 -0.58 9.16
C THR A 75 1.53 -1.61 8.72
N GLY A 76 1.19 -2.54 9.60
CA GLY A 76 0.02 -3.40 9.45
C GLY A 76 -1.23 -2.58 9.73
N HIS A 77 -1.77 -1.90 8.70
CA HIS A 77 -2.83 -0.91 8.85
C HIS A 77 -4.12 -1.49 9.40
N SER A 78 -4.25 -1.46 10.72
CA SER A 78 -5.44 -1.88 11.47
C SER A 78 -6.28 -0.70 11.96
N ALA A 79 -5.99 0.52 11.49
CA ALA A 79 -6.61 1.78 11.90
C ALA A 79 -6.48 2.09 13.41
N PHE A 80 -5.52 1.48 14.09
CA PHE A 80 -5.35 1.70 15.52
C PHE A 80 -4.69 3.06 15.83
N CYS A 81 -3.71 3.47 15.02
CA CYS A 81 -2.92 4.69 15.24
C CYS A 81 -3.23 5.83 14.26
N GLU A 82 -3.78 5.56 13.10
CA GLU A 82 -4.02 6.56 12.06
C GLU A 82 -5.26 7.42 12.39
N LEU A 83 -5.04 8.67 12.73
CA LEU A 83 -6.12 9.58 13.12
C LEU A 83 -7.03 10.01 11.96
N ASN A 84 -6.52 9.93 10.72
CA ASN A 84 -7.25 10.33 9.51
C ASN A 84 -8.32 9.32 9.05
N TYR A 85 -8.43 8.18 9.72
CA TYR A 85 -9.50 7.22 9.45
C TYR A 85 -10.75 7.46 10.28
N THR A 86 -10.74 8.52 11.08
CA THR A 86 -11.90 9.00 11.83
C THR A 86 -12.05 10.51 11.60
N SER A 87 -13.26 10.95 11.34
CA SER A 87 -13.58 12.37 11.15
C SER A 87 -14.62 12.81 12.16
N GLU A 88 -14.47 14.05 12.64
CA GLU A 88 -15.47 14.69 13.51
C GLU A 88 -16.47 15.45 12.63
N ALA A 89 -17.76 15.11 12.75
CA ALA A 89 -18.83 15.78 12.07
C ALA A 89 -19.16 17.13 12.73
N ALA A 90 -19.96 17.97 12.06
CA ALA A 90 -20.32 19.30 12.56
C ALA A 90 -21.10 19.27 13.89
N ASP A 91 -21.79 18.18 14.18
CA ASP A 91 -22.51 17.94 15.44
C ASP A 91 -21.60 17.40 16.56
N GLY A 92 -20.31 17.21 16.29
CA GLY A 92 -19.32 16.67 17.22
C GLY A 92 -19.28 15.13 17.31
N SER A 93 -20.12 14.43 16.55
CA SER A 93 -20.03 12.96 16.44
C SER A 93 -18.80 12.52 15.66
N MET A 94 -18.32 11.31 15.96
CA MET A 94 -17.13 10.75 15.29
C MET A 94 -17.53 9.66 14.30
N ASP A 95 -17.24 9.84 13.02
CA ASP A 95 -17.37 8.78 12.02
C ASP A 95 -16.16 7.85 12.09
N ILE A 96 -16.41 6.58 12.41
CA ILE A 96 -15.41 5.50 12.49
C ILE A 96 -15.52 4.49 11.35
N SER A 97 -16.40 4.69 10.39
CA SER A 97 -16.71 3.73 9.32
C SER A 97 -15.48 3.32 8.52
N LYS A 98 -14.65 4.31 8.17
CA LYS A 98 -13.39 4.07 7.45
C LYS A 98 -12.39 3.28 8.30
N ALA A 99 -12.28 3.57 9.60
CA ALA A 99 -11.41 2.84 10.51
C ALA A 99 -11.84 1.37 10.61
N VAL A 100 -13.14 1.11 10.77
CA VAL A 100 -13.72 -0.24 10.77
C VAL A 100 -13.38 -0.98 9.49
N GLY A 101 -13.64 -0.38 8.33
CA GLY A 101 -13.37 -1.00 7.03
C GLY A 101 -11.90 -1.36 6.82
N VAL A 102 -10.97 -0.47 7.19
CA VAL A 102 -9.53 -0.74 7.08
C VAL A 102 -9.10 -1.85 8.03
N ASN A 103 -9.64 -1.89 9.26
CA ASN A 103 -9.35 -2.96 10.20
C ASN A 103 -9.81 -4.33 9.66
N GLU A 104 -11.05 -4.44 9.17
CA GLU A 104 -11.57 -5.67 8.57
C GLU A 104 -10.71 -6.14 7.38
N GLN A 105 -10.27 -5.21 6.53
CA GLN A 105 -9.37 -5.54 5.42
C GLN A 105 -8.03 -6.10 5.89
N PHE A 106 -7.45 -5.55 6.94
CA PHE A 106 -6.20 -6.07 7.49
C PHE A 106 -6.38 -7.42 8.18
N GLU A 107 -7.52 -7.66 8.84
CA GLU A 107 -7.85 -8.97 9.39
C GLU A 107 -7.95 -10.05 8.28
N ILE A 108 -8.46 -9.70 7.08
CA ILE A 108 -8.43 -10.59 5.90
C ILE A 108 -6.99 -10.89 5.47
N SER A 109 -6.12 -9.89 5.45
CA SER A 109 -4.70 -10.11 5.11
C SER A 109 -4.00 -11.03 6.12
N LYS A 110 -4.26 -10.86 7.42
CA LYS A 110 -3.73 -11.77 8.44
C LYS A 110 -4.24 -13.20 8.27
N GLN A 111 -5.52 -13.38 7.91
CA GLN A 111 -6.07 -14.70 7.63
C GLN A 111 -5.38 -15.35 6.42
N PHE A 112 -5.21 -14.60 5.32
CA PHE A 112 -4.49 -15.09 4.15
C PHE A 112 -3.07 -15.52 4.51
N TRP A 113 -2.31 -14.69 5.22
CA TRP A 113 -0.94 -15.06 5.62
C TRP A 113 -0.91 -16.24 6.59
N ALA A 114 -1.84 -16.30 7.55
CA ALA A 114 -1.94 -17.42 8.49
C ALA A 114 -2.21 -18.75 7.78
N TYR A 115 -3.11 -18.75 6.80
CA TYR A 115 -3.35 -19.91 5.94
C TYR A 115 -2.08 -20.29 5.17
N GLN A 116 -1.38 -19.32 4.56
CA GLN A 116 -0.15 -19.60 3.83
C GLN A 116 0.98 -20.13 4.73
N VAL A 117 0.99 -19.77 6.01
CA VAL A 117 1.90 -20.39 7.01
C VAL A 117 1.51 -21.85 7.28
N GLU A 118 0.22 -22.16 7.43
CA GLU A 118 -0.24 -23.55 7.58
C GLU A 118 0.11 -24.41 6.36
N GLN A 119 0.05 -23.85 5.16
CA GLN A 119 0.42 -24.52 3.91
C GLN A 119 1.94 -24.57 3.67
N LYS A 120 2.77 -24.00 4.56
CA LYS A 120 4.24 -23.88 4.44
C LYS A 120 4.70 -23.08 3.22
N VAL A 121 3.85 -22.24 2.66
CA VAL A 121 4.16 -21.25 1.63
C VAL A 121 4.92 -20.08 2.26
N LEU A 122 4.43 -19.57 3.38
CA LEU A 122 5.13 -18.61 4.23
C LEU A 122 5.77 -19.33 5.41
N ASN A 123 7.03 -19.03 5.67
CA ASN A 123 7.81 -19.65 6.74
C ASN A 123 8.38 -18.60 7.67
N ASN A 124 8.66 -19.00 8.92
CA ASN A 124 9.24 -18.11 9.93
C ASN A 124 8.51 -16.77 10.03
N PRO A 125 7.28 -16.72 10.60
CA PRO A 125 6.46 -15.51 10.65
C PRO A 125 7.19 -14.27 11.17
N THR A 126 8.11 -14.41 12.14
CA THR A 126 8.87 -13.29 12.69
C THR A 126 9.82 -12.63 11.68
N SER A 127 10.09 -13.25 10.53
CA SER A 127 10.86 -12.63 9.45
C SER A 127 10.05 -11.55 8.70
N PHE A 128 8.70 -11.64 8.76
CA PHE A 128 7.86 -10.73 7.99
C PHE A 128 6.76 -10.00 8.77
N ILE A 129 6.35 -10.49 9.96
CA ILE A 129 5.36 -9.81 10.79
C ILE A 129 5.74 -9.91 12.26
N ASN A 130 5.68 -8.79 12.98
CA ASN A 130 6.06 -8.72 14.39
C ASN A 130 5.07 -7.86 15.16
N ASN A 131 4.83 -8.19 16.44
CA ASN A 131 4.07 -7.30 17.31
C ASN A 131 4.85 -6.02 17.58
N VAL A 132 4.26 -4.92 17.20
CA VAL A 132 4.69 -3.57 17.53
C VAL A 132 3.43 -2.78 17.89
N PRO A 133 3.23 -2.38 19.15
CA PRO A 133 2.04 -1.65 19.56
C PRO A 133 1.79 -0.44 18.67
N HIS A 134 0.54 -0.22 18.29
CA HIS A 134 0.12 0.97 17.56
C HIS A 134 -0.37 2.02 18.55
N MET A 135 0.13 3.23 18.41
CA MET A 135 -0.18 4.35 19.30
C MET A 135 -0.51 5.61 18.50
N SER A 136 -1.47 6.37 19.00
CA SER A 136 -1.62 7.78 18.61
C SER A 136 -1.11 8.65 19.76
N PHE A 137 -0.41 9.72 19.43
CA PHE A 137 0.08 10.68 20.41
C PHE A 137 -0.19 12.10 19.93
N VAL A 138 -0.80 12.90 20.78
CA VAL A 138 -1.16 14.30 20.48
C VAL A 138 -0.87 15.22 21.65
N TRP A 139 -0.76 16.51 21.34
CA TRP A 139 -0.60 17.57 22.33
C TRP A 139 -1.47 18.79 22.01
N GLY A 140 -1.75 19.57 23.04
CA GLY A 140 -2.63 20.75 23.00
C GLY A 140 -4.13 20.39 23.13
N ASP A 141 -4.90 21.33 23.71
CA ASP A 141 -6.28 21.13 24.15
C ASP A 141 -7.19 20.51 23.07
N LYS A 142 -7.18 21.08 21.87
CA LYS A 142 -8.04 20.63 20.76
C LYS A 142 -7.73 19.20 20.31
N ASN A 143 -6.45 18.85 20.27
CA ASN A 143 -6.02 17.53 19.82
C ASN A 143 -6.26 16.47 20.89
N VAL A 144 -6.08 16.82 22.15
CA VAL A 144 -6.41 15.94 23.29
C VAL A 144 -7.90 15.64 23.32
N GLU A 145 -8.75 16.65 23.17
CA GLU A 145 -10.21 16.47 23.10
C GLU A 145 -10.62 15.61 21.89
N PHE A 146 -10.04 15.86 20.72
CA PHE A 146 -10.27 15.02 19.54
C PHE A 146 -9.91 13.55 19.78
N LEU A 147 -8.72 13.28 20.36
CA LEU A 147 -8.28 11.92 20.61
C LEU A 147 -9.17 11.19 21.64
N LYS A 148 -9.65 11.93 22.64
CA LYS A 148 -10.60 11.42 23.64
C LYS A 148 -11.94 11.01 23.01
N LYS A 149 -12.52 11.88 22.18
CA LYS A 149 -13.75 11.58 21.42
C LYS A 149 -13.56 10.39 20.50
N ARG A 150 -12.44 10.37 19.75
CA ARG A 150 -12.10 9.25 18.87
C ARG A 150 -12.01 7.93 19.63
N HIS A 151 -11.30 7.92 20.77
CA HIS A 151 -11.19 6.73 21.60
C HIS A 151 -12.56 6.25 22.05
N ALA A 152 -13.40 7.13 22.60
CA ALA A 152 -14.75 6.79 23.03
C ALA A 152 -15.60 6.19 21.90
N ALA A 153 -15.58 6.79 20.71
CA ALA A 153 -16.32 6.29 19.56
C ALA A 153 -15.84 4.91 19.10
N LEU A 154 -14.52 4.68 19.08
CA LEU A 154 -13.93 3.40 18.68
C LEU A 154 -14.29 2.26 19.65
N GLN A 155 -14.52 2.53 20.95
CA GLN A 155 -14.93 1.49 21.93
C GLN A 155 -16.27 0.85 21.58
N HIS A 156 -17.14 1.50 20.80
CA HIS A 156 -18.40 0.91 20.32
C HIS A 156 -18.21 -0.20 19.27
N SER A 157 -17.03 -0.29 18.68
CA SER A 157 -16.69 -1.35 17.73
C SER A 157 -15.88 -2.45 18.42
N SER A 158 -16.31 -3.72 18.27
CA SER A 158 -15.58 -4.88 18.79
C SER A 158 -14.13 -4.95 18.30
N LEU A 159 -13.83 -4.37 17.15
CA LEU A 159 -12.48 -4.38 16.56
C LEU A 159 -11.46 -3.53 17.32
N PHE A 160 -11.93 -2.52 18.05
CA PHE A 160 -11.08 -1.55 18.75
C PHE A 160 -11.17 -1.62 20.29
N ARG A 161 -12.06 -2.45 20.83
CA ARG A 161 -12.13 -2.68 22.28
C ARG A 161 -10.79 -3.19 22.79
N GLY A 162 -10.41 -2.71 23.97
CA GLY A 162 -9.08 -2.99 24.54
C GLY A 162 -8.00 -1.97 24.11
N MET A 163 -8.35 -0.95 23.30
CA MET A 163 -7.49 0.19 23.11
C MET A 163 -7.42 1.01 24.41
N GLU A 164 -6.22 1.21 24.89
CA GLU A 164 -5.93 2.01 26.08
C GLU A 164 -5.91 3.51 25.73
N TYR A 165 -6.31 4.37 26.67
CA TYR A 165 -6.22 5.84 26.57
C TYR A 165 -5.61 6.40 27.83
N SER A 166 -4.73 7.41 27.71
CA SER A 166 -4.15 8.10 28.86
C SER A 166 -3.81 9.53 28.54
N GLU A 167 -4.02 10.42 29.51
CA GLU A 167 -3.49 11.78 29.60
C GLU A 167 -2.38 11.87 30.67
N ASP A 168 -2.14 10.78 31.41
CA ASP A 168 -1.12 10.73 32.45
C ASP A 168 0.29 10.59 31.87
N HIS A 169 1.13 11.60 32.17
CA HIS A 169 2.52 11.64 31.74
C HIS A 169 3.33 10.42 32.17
N ALA A 170 3.12 9.93 33.40
CA ALA A 170 3.86 8.77 33.91
C ALA A 170 3.45 7.48 33.19
N GLN A 171 2.19 7.35 32.84
CA GLN A 171 1.70 6.19 32.06
C GLN A 171 2.22 6.24 30.62
N ILE A 172 2.17 7.41 29.97
CA ILE A 172 2.66 7.56 28.59
C ILE A 172 4.18 7.35 28.55
N GLN A 173 4.92 7.80 29.56
CA GLN A 173 6.36 7.56 29.68
C GLN A 173 6.70 6.05 29.78
N LYS A 174 5.87 5.25 30.43
CA LYS A 174 6.06 3.79 30.46
C LYS A 174 5.88 3.17 29.06
N TRP A 175 4.97 3.71 28.26
CA TRP A 175 4.71 3.20 26.91
C TRP A 175 5.78 3.62 25.91
N VAL A 176 6.20 4.90 25.93
CA VAL A 176 7.13 5.52 24.96
C VAL A 176 8.09 6.48 25.64
N PRO A 177 9.11 5.98 26.37
CA PRO A 177 10.00 6.79 27.19
C PRO A 177 10.64 7.99 26.45
N ILE A 178 11.18 7.76 25.24
CA ILE A 178 11.90 8.80 24.50
C ILE A 178 11.00 9.97 24.08
N VAL A 179 9.71 9.74 23.95
CA VAL A 179 8.73 10.77 23.58
C VAL A 179 8.45 11.72 24.74
N MET A 180 8.64 11.24 25.97
CA MET A 180 8.40 12.00 27.19
C MET A 180 9.64 12.65 27.76
N GLU A 181 10.84 12.20 27.40
CA GLU A 181 12.10 12.76 27.87
C GLU A 181 12.28 14.23 27.43
N GLY A 182 12.42 15.14 28.39
CA GLY A 182 12.58 16.56 28.13
C GLY A 182 11.28 17.32 27.81
N ARG A 183 10.12 16.65 27.88
CA ARG A 183 8.82 17.27 27.67
C ARG A 183 8.38 18.05 28.92
N ALA A 184 7.79 19.23 28.72
CA ALA A 184 7.29 20.03 29.82
C ALA A 184 6.19 19.32 30.60
N ALA A 185 6.26 19.33 31.92
CA ALA A 185 5.35 18.59 32.80
C ALA A 185 3.90 19.11 32.76
N ASP A 186 3.72 20.39 32.39
CA ASP A 186 2.43 21.06 32.26
C ASP A 186 1.83 20.97 30.82
N GLN A 187 2.57 20.40 29.87
CA GLN A 187 2.07 20.24 28.50
C GLN A 187 0.89 19.28 28.49
N LYS A 188 -0.27 19.74 27.99
CA LYS A 188 -1.41 18.85 27.78
C LYS A 188 -1.12 17.88 26.64
N ILE A 189 -1.18 16.59 26.96
CA ILE A 189 -0.91 15.49 26.04
C ILE A 189 -1.97 14.39 26.21
N ALA A 190 -2.14 13.57 25.19
CA ALA A 190 -2.87 12.32 25.29
C ALA A 190 -2.29 11.29 24.33
N ALA A 191 -2.43 10.02 24.69
CA ALA A 191 -2.08 8.90 23.86
C ALA A 191 -3.13 7.80 23.89
N THR A 192 -3.27 7.09 22.76
CA THR A 192 -3.91 5.78 22.73
C THR A 192 -2.88 4.70 22.43
N ARG A 193 -3.13 3.48 22.92
CA ARG A 193 -2.26 2.33 22.69
C ARG A 193 -3.09 1.08 22.41
N MET A 194 -2.74 0.36 21.32
CA MET A 194 -3.28 -0.96 21.01
C MET A 194 -2.12 -1.96 20.96
N PRO A 195 -2.05 -2.89 21.93
CA PRO A 195 -0.93 -3.83 22.06
C PRO A 195 -0.75 -4.77 20.87
N ILE A 196 -1.85 -5.13 20.19
CA ILE A 196 -1.88 -6.07 19.06
C ILE A 196 -1.52 -5.43 17.71
N GLY A 197 -0.96 -4.21 17.71
CA GLY A 197 -0.41 -3.59 16.50
C GLY A 197 0.74 -4.40 15.92
N THR A 198 1.06 -4.18 14.64
CA THR A 198 2.09 -4.95 13.93
C THR A 198 2.96 -4.10 13.03
N ASP A 199 4.25 -4.48 12.94
CA ASP A 199 5.17 -4.13 11.87
C ASP A 199 5.25 -5.28 10.86
N VAL A 200 5.26 -4.96 9.55
CA VAL A 200 5.25 -5.94 8.47
C VAL A 200 6.36 -5.66 7.47
N ASN A 201 7.16 -6.66 7.16
CA ASN A 201 8.10 -6.68 6.04
C ASN A 201 7.41 -7.25 4.80
N PHE A 202 6.73 -6.37 4.04
CA PHE A 202 6.01 -6.76 2.83
C PHE A 202 6.93 -7.32 1.74
N GLY A 203 8.18 -6.88 1.70
CA GLY A 203 9.20 -7.43 0.80
C GLY A 203 9.46 -8.90 1.07
N GLU A 204 9.56 -9.29 2.33
CA GLU A 204 9.79 -10.68 2.71
C GLU A 204 8.58 -11.57 2.38
N ILE A 205 7.37 -11.12 2.68
CA ILE A 205 6.14 -11.83 2.25
C ILE A 205 6.15 -12.03 0.73
N THR A 206 6.45 -10.97 -0.03
CA THR A 206 6.49 -11.02 -1.50
C THR A 206 7.50 -12.05 -2.00
N ARG A 207 8.71 -12.05 -1.45
CA ARG A 207 9.78 -12.99 -1.83
C ARG A 207 9.38 -14.44 -1.54
N GLN A 208 8.82 -14.71 -0.37
CA GLN A 208 8.41 -16.06 0.01
C GLN A 208 7.25 -16.57 -0.85
N LEU A 209 6.23 -15.73 -1.13
CA LEU A 209 5.12 -16.09 -2.02
C LEU A 209 5.64 -16.46 -3.41
N PHE A 210 6.52 -15.65 -4.02
CA PHE A 210 7.09 -15.97 -5.32
C PHE A 210 8.01 -17.18 -5.28
N ALA A 211 8.80 -17.36 -4.22
CA ALA A 211 9.64 -18.53 -4.06
C ALA A 211 8.82 -19.84 -4.00
N SER A 212 7.65 -19.81 -3.39
CA SER A 212 6.72 -20.94 -3.40
C SER A 212 6.06 -21.12 -4.77
N LEU A 213 5.53 -20.05 -5.36
CA LEU A 213 4.88 -20.09 -6.67
C LEU A 213 5.78 -20.69 -7.75
N THR A 214 7.06 -20.31 -7.77
CA THR A 214 8.03 -20.79 -8.77
C THR A 214 8.46 -22.25 -8.60
N GLN A 215 7.98 -22.94 -7.55
CA GLN A 215 8.16 -24.39 -7.40
C GLN A 215 7.17 -25.19 -8.25
N HIS A 216 6.09 -24.55 -8.75
CA HIS A 216 5.11 -25.18 -9.62
C HIS A 216 5.55 -25.05 -11.08
N ASP A 217 5.54 -26.16 -11.82
CA ASP A 217 6.00 -26.23 -13.22
C ASP A 217 5.23 -25.30 -14.18
N ASN A 218 3.98 -25.00 -13.85
CA ASN A 218 3.08 -24.11 -14.60
C ASN A 218 3.23 -22.63 -14.26
N VAL A 219 4.09 -22.26 -13.29
CA VAL A 219 4.35 -20.86 -12.91
C VAL A 219 5.77 -20.46 -13.29
N LYS A 220 5.92 -19.35 -14.01
CA LYS A 220 7.22 -18.83 -14.43
C LYS A 220 7.38 -17.37 -14.04
N LEU A 221 8.51 -17.05 -13.40
CA LEU A 221 8.91 -15.70 -13.04
C LEU A 221 10.08 -15.25 -13.94
N HIS A 222 9.86 -14.17 -14.68
CA HIS A 222 10.84 -13.54 -15.55
C HIS A 222 11.25 -12.20 -14.95
N THR A 223 12.41 -12.14 -14.30
CA THR A 223 13.04 -10.91 -13.82
C THR A 223 13.87 -10.25 -14.91
N SER A 224 14.19 -8.96 -14.80
CA SER A 224 14.82 -8.15 -15.84
C SER A 224 14.03 -8.12 -17.15
N HIS A 225 12.70 -8.25 -17.06
CA HIS A 225 11.81 -8.24 -18.22
C HIS A 225 10.76 -7.13 -18.07
N GLU A 226 10.77 -6.19 -19.00
CA GLU A 226 9.86 -5.04 -18.97
C GLU A 226 8.74 -5.20 -19.99
N VAL A 227 7.49 -5.14 -19.51
CA VAL A 227 6.34 -5.06 -20.41
C VAL A 227 6.31 -3.71 -21.10
N ARG A 228 6.35 -3.74 -22.42
CA ARG A 228 6.40 -2.56 -23.30
C ARG A 228 5.07 -2.18 -23.88
N ASP A 229 4.24 -3.18 -24.21
CA ASP A 229 2.94 -2.97 -24.83
C ASP A 229 1.94 -4.06 -24.48
N ILE A 230 0.64 -3.73 -24.57
CA ILE A 230 -0.48 -4.62 -24.30
C ILE A 230 -1.55 -4.36 -25.36
N VAL A 231 -1.80 -5.35 -26.21
CA VAL A 231 -2.71 -5.22 -27.36
C VAL A 231 -3.81 -6.27 -27.26
N ARG A 232 -5.06 -5.84 -27.39
CA ARG A 232 -6.21 -6.73 -27.40
C ARG A 232 -6.33 -7.46 -28.73
N ASN A 233 -6.55 -8.79 -28.67
CA ASN A 233 -6.77 -9.63 -29.84
C ASN A 233 -8.27 -9.77 -30.16
N ALA A 234 -8.58 -10.16 -31.38
CA ALA A 234 -9.98 -10.39 -31.83
C ALA A 234 -10.70 -11.52 -31.08
N ASP A 235 -9.95 -12.46 -30.48
CA ASP A 235 -10.45 -13.58 -29.69
C ASP A 235 -10.56 -13.28 -28.18
N ASN A 236 -10.54 -11.99 -27.81
CA ASN A 236 -10.58 -11.49 -26.43
C ASN A 236 -9.38 -11.86 -25.56
N THR A 237 -8.30 -12.38 -26.12
CA THR A 237 -7.02 -12.54 -25.45
C THR A 237 -6.17 -11.26 -25.60
N TRP A 238 -5.01 -11.24 -24.96
CA TRP A 238 -4.07 -10.13 -24.98
C TRP A 238 -2.73 -10.58 -25.55
N THR A 239 -2.15 -9.80 -26.44
CA THR A 239 -0.73 -9.89 -26.81
C THR A 239 0.05 -8.90 -25.98
N VAL A 240 0.96 -9.41 -25.16
CA VAL A 240 1.83 -8.62 -24.28
C VAL A 240 3.23 -8.64 -24.84
N VAL A 241 3.77 -7.46 -25.19
CA VAL A 241 5.14 -7.29 -25.68
C VAL A 241 6.08 -7.09 -24.49
N VAL A 242 7.11 -7.90 -24.41
CA VAL A 242 8.05 -7.94 -23.29
C VAL A 242 9.46 -7.77 -23.81
N ALA A 243 10.23 -6.86 -23.21
CA ALA A 243 11.64 -6.63 -23.51
C ALA A 243 12.54 -7.30 -22.46
N ASP A 244 13.44 -8.16 -22.89
CA ASP A 244 14.50 -8.73 -22.05
C ASP A 244 15.61 -7.69 -21.84
N LEU A 245 15.65 -7.07 -20.67
CA LEU A 245 16.62 -6.02 -20.32
C LEU A 245 18.03 -6.58 -20.11
N ALA A 246 18.17 -7.85 -19.77
CA ALA A 246 19.47 -8.52 -19.65
C ALA A 246 20.08 -8.79 -21.05
N ASN A 247 19.23 -8.90 -22.09
CA ASN A 247 19.64 -9.13 -23.47
C ASN A 247 19.36 -7.91 -24.37
N LYS A 248 19.86 -6.76 -23.98
CA LYS A 248 19.80 -5.49 -24.75
C LYS A 248 18.37 -5.06 -25.16
N GLY A 249 17.34 -5.50 -24.44
CA GLY A 249 15.96 -5.16 -24.69
C GLY A 249 15.36 -5.84 -25.92
N VAL A 250 15.82 -7.05 -26.25
CA VAL A 250 15.19 -7.89 -27.28
C VAL A 250 13.75 -8.13 -26.90
N GLU A 251 12.82 -7.84 -27.81
CA GLU A 251 11.39 -7.96 -27.59
C GLU A 251 10.86 -9.33 -28.04
N THR A 252 10.01 -9.89 -27.21
CA THR A 252 9.22 -11.08 -27.50
C THR A 252 7.75 -10.80 -27.21
N SER A 253 6.84 -11.66 -27.66
CA SER A 253 5.40 -11.52 -27.42
C SER A 253 4.83 -12.76 -26.74
N VAL A 254 3.96 -12.53 -25.76
CA VAL A 254 3.22 -13.58 -25.05
C VAL A 254 1.73 -13.34 -25.18
N LYS A 255 0.97 -14.38 -25.49
CA LYS A 255 -0.48 -14.34 -25.53
C LYS A 255 -1.04 -14.75 -24.18
N ALA A 256 -1.96 -13.97 -23.62
CA ALA A 256 -2.57 -14.23 -22.31
C ALA A 256 -4.10 -14.19 -22.38
N LYS A 257 -4.77 -15.07 -21.64
CA LYS A 257 -6.24 -15.05 -21.50
C LYS A 257 -6.67 -14.01 -20.48
N PHE A 258 -5.89 -13.82 -19.42
CA PHE A 258 -6.09 -12.80 -18.41
C PHE A 258 -4.77 -12.06 -18.10
N VAL A 259 -4.84 -10.74 -17.97
CA VAL A 259 -3.70 -9.89 -17.62
C VAL A 259 -3.99 -9.09 -16.34
N PHE A 260 -3.07 -9.14 -15.38
CA PHE A 260 -3.11 -8.26 -14.22
C PHE A 260 -1.93 -7.28 -14.24
N ILE A 261 -2.24 -5.99 -14.20
CA ILE A 261 -1.25 -4.91 -14.16
C ILE A 261 -0.99 -4.52 -12.70
N GLY A 262 -0.06 -5.22 -12.05
CA GLY A 262 0.41 -4.99 -10.68
C GLY A 262 1.73 -4.20 -10.61
N ALA A 263 1.98 -3.32 -11.59
CA ALA A 263 3.26 -2.63 -11.79
C ALA A 263 3.47 -1.39 -10.90
N GLY A 264 2.74 -1.27 -9.77
CA GLY A 264 2.85 -0.12 -8.87
C GLY A 264 2.62 1.20 -9.61
N GLY A 265 3.52 2.18 -9.45
CA GLY A 265 3.42 3.46 -10.17
C GLY A 265 3.43 3.34 -11.70
N GLY A 266 4.03 2.28 -12.25
CA GLY A 266 4.04 2.01 -13.69
C GLY A 266 2.72 1.52 -14.26
N ALA A 267 1.76 1.13 -13.41
CA ALA A 267 0.50 0.54 -13.83
C ALA A 267 -0.35 1.47 -14.70
N LEU A 268 -0.35 2.78 -14.42
CA LEU A 268 -1.14 3.76 -15.16
C LEU A 268 -0.81 3.76 -16.66
N LYS A 269 0.48 3.78 -17.00
CA LYS A 269 0.93 3.82 -18.41
C LYS A 269 0.54 2.54 -19.16
N LEU A 270 0.65 1.40 -18.50
CA LEU A 270 0.28 0.10 -19.09
C LEU A 270 -1.24 -0.02 -19.23
N LEU A 271 -2.00 0.47 -18.25
CA LEU A 271 -3.45 0.53 -18.34
C LEU A 271 -3.93 1.40 -19.52
N GLN A 272 -3.31 2.57 -19.72
CA GLN A 272 -3.59 3.43 -20.89
C GLN A 272 -3.29 2.71 -22.21
N LYS A 273 -2.19 1.95 -22.30
CA LYS A 273 -1.82 1.16 -23.48
C LYS A 273 -2.80 0.03 -23.78
N SER A 274 -3.46 -0.54 -22.77
CA SER A 274 -4.47 -1.58 -22.99
C SER A 274 -5.67 -1.11 -23.82
N GLY A 275 -5.93 0.21 -23.85
CA GLY A 275 -7.02 0.80 -24.61
C GLY A 275 -8.42 0.43 -24.14
N ILE A 276 -8.57 -0.12 -22.94
CA ILE A 276 -9.92 -0.42 -22.40
C ILE A 276 -10.66 0.88 -22.07
N PRO A 277 -11.97 0.96 -22.33
CA PRO A 277 -12.76 2.17 -22.04
C PRO A 277 -12.69 2.61 -20.58
N GLU A 278 -12.59 1.67 -19.66
CA GLU A 278 -12.53 1.90 -18.23
C GLU A 278 -11.24 2.60 -17.79
N ALA A 279 -10.23 2.67 -18.66
CA ALA A 279 -8.99 3.41 -18.43
C ALA A 279 -9.08 4.91 -18.74
N ASP A 280 -10.20 5.36 -19.34
CA ASP A 280 -10.33 6.75 -19.81
C ASP A 280 -10.36 7.76 -18.67
N GLY A 281 -9.64 8.87 -18.86
CA GLY A 281 -9.62 9.98 -17.90
C GLY A 281 -8.75 9.78 -16.65
N TYR A 282 -8.06 8.63 -16.51
CA TYR A 282 -7.12 8.45 -15.41
C TYR A 282 -5.79 9.17 -15.66
N ALA A 283 -5.32 9.86 -14.63
CA ALA A 283 -3.99 10.46 -14.55
C ALA A 283 -3.31 10.08 -13.24
N GLY A 284 -2.05 10.42 -13.10
CA GLY A 284 -1.26 10.12 -11.92
C GLY A 284 -0.41 11.30 -11.46
N PHE A 285 -0.41 11.53 -10.15
CA PHE A 285 0.45 12.52 -9.52
C PHE A 285 1.49 11.80 -8.62
N PRO A 286 2.79 11.83 -8.98
CA PRO A 286 3.81 11.11 -8.24
C PRO A 286 4.21 11.87 -6.98
N VAL A 287 4.25 11.15 -5.85
CA VAL A 287 4.71 11.64 -4.55
C VAL A 287 5.69 10.64 -3.97
N GLY A 288 6.90 11.08 -3.69
CA GLY A 288 7.89 10.30 -2.96
C GLY A 288 7.82 10.53 -1.45
N GLY A 289 8.62 9.78 -0.72
CA GLY A 289 8.79 9.97 0.72
C GLY A 289 10.24 9.86 1.15
N GLN A 290 10.56 10.53 2.25
CA GLN A 290 11.84 10.39 2.95
C GLN A 290 11.56 10.15 4.43
N PHE A 291 12.45 9.43 5.08
CA PHE A 291 12.43 9.22 6.53
C PHE A 291 13.77 9.63 7.14
N LEU A 292 13.73 10.17 8.33
CA LEU A 292 14.88 10.11 9.23
C LEU A 292 14.95 8.69 9.80
N MET A 293 16.12 8.07 9.81
CA MET A 293 16.34 6.72 10.29
C MET A 293 17.47 6.69 11.31
N THR A 294 17.26 5.94 12.38
CA THR A 294 18.34 5.58 13.32
C THR A 294 18.39 4.07 13.57
N ASP A 295 19.59 3.55 13.63
CA ASP A 295 19.93 2.19 14.05
C ASP A 295 20.73 2.19 15.38
N ASN A 296 20.83 3.35 16.06
CA ASN A 296 21.45 3.47 17.36
C ASN A 296 20.64 2.68 18.40
N GLN A 297 21.20 1.55 18.87
CA GLN A 297 20.50 0.63 19.76
C GLN A 297 20.16 1.22 21.14
N ASP A 298 20.87 2.25 21.60
CA ASP A 298 20.54 2.95 22.84
C ASP A 298 19.24 3.76 22.73
N ILE A 299 18.88 4.16 21.51
CA ILE A 299 17.62 4.84 21.19
C ILE A 299 16.54 3.79 20.85
N VAL A 300 16.85 2.87 19.94
CA VAL A 300 15.90 1.87 19.38
C VAL A 300 15.27 1.03 20.49
N LYS A 301 16.05 0.58 21.48
CA LYS A 301 15.56 -0.23 22.61
C LYS A 301 14.51 0.47 23.47
N ARG A 302 14.49 1.79 23.47
CA ARG A 302 13.60 2.63 24.31
C ARG A 302 12.33 3.08 23.60
N HIS A 303 12.14 2.65 22.33
CA HIS A 303 10.91 2.90 21.60
C HIS A 303 10.44 1.62 20.91
N LYS A 304 9.26 1.13 21.31
CA LYS A 304 8.71 -0.15 20.84
C LYS A 304 7.26 0.04 20.37
N ALA A 305 7.04 1.04 19.51
CA ALA A 305 5.71 1.37 19.01
C ALA A 305 5.76 1.91 17.58
N LYS A 306 4.62 1.89 16.92
CA LYS A 306 4.31 2.79 15.79
C LYS A 306 3.50 3.93 16.37
N LEU A 307 4.11 5.12 16.44
CA LEU A 307 3.56 6.28 17.10
C LEU A 307 3.17 7.36 16.08
N TYR A 308 1.88 7.54 15.88
CA TYR A 308 1.32 8.48 14.92
C TYR A 308 0.82 9.75 15.59
N GLY A 309 1.14 10.89 15.00
CA GLY A 309 0.59 12.18 15.41
C GLY A 309 -0.64 12.57 14.61
N LYS A 310 -1.07 13.80 14.81
CA LYS A 310 -2.11 14.44 13.99
C LYS A 310 -1.46 15.27 12.89
N ALA A 311 -2.00 15.21 11.69
CA ALA A 311 -1.55 16.06 10.59
C ALA A 311 -1.70 17.53 10.96
N SER A 312 -0.73 18.37 10.54
CA SER A 312 -0.87 19.83 10.59
C SER A 312 -2.07 20.27 9.76
N VAL A 313 -2.68 21.39 10.11
CA VAL A 313 -3.79 21.96 9.33
C VAL A 313 -3.34 22.18 7.88
N GLY A 314 -4.11 21.66 6.92
CA GLY A 314 -3.80 21.73 5.49
C GLY A 314 -2.85 20.65 4.96
N ALA A 315 -2.23 19.85 5.82
CA ALA A 315 -1.39 18.75 5.39
C ALA A 315 -2.24 17.55 4.91
N PRO A 316 -1.86 16.89 3.80
CA PRO A 316 -2.60 15.72 3.33
C PRO A 316 -2.48 14.56 4.33
N PRO A 317 -3.51 13.71 4.42
CA PRO A 317 -3.57 12.59 5.38
C PRO A 317 -2.35 11.67 5.37
N MET A 318 -1.69 11.54 4.23
CA MET A 318 -0.53 10.66 4.03
C MET A 318 0.81 11.23 4.51
N SER A 319 0.83 12.49 4.91
CA SER A 319 2.04 13.19 5.39
C SER A 319 2.04 13.37 6.91
N VAL A 320 1.21 12.61 7.63
CA VAL A 320 1.24 12.62 9.09
C VAL A 320 2.58 12.09 9.56
N PRO A 321 3.37 12.85 10.31
CA PRO A 321 4.60 12.35 10.88
C PRO A 321 4.32 11.22 11.88
N HIS A 322 5.14 10.19 11.84
CA HIS A 322 5.09 9.08 12.80
C HIS A 322 6.50 8.61 13.14
N LEU A 323 6.67 8.15 14.36
CA LEU A 323 7.92 7.57 14.86
C LEU A 323 7.72 6.07 15.04
N ASP A 324 8.32 5.29 14.16
CA ASP A 324 8.02 3.87 14.00
C ASP A 324 9.19 2.98 14.34
N THR A 325 8.97 2.00 15.19
CA THR A 325 9.80 0.79 15.23
C THR A 325 9.55 -0.04 13.97
N ARG A 326 10.63 -0.41 13.28
CA ARG A 326 10.66 -1.35 12.17
C ARG A 326 11.50 -2.56 12.51
N VAL A 327 11.04 -3.74 12.08
CA VAL A 327 11.80 -4.99 12.16
C VAL A 327 12.09 -5.45 10.73
N ILE A 328 13.33 -5.31 10.30
CA ILE A 328 13.77 -5.65 8.94
C ILE A 328 14.95 -6.59 9.02
N ASP A 329 14.81 -7.77 8.44
CA ASP A 329 15.86 -8.82 8.41
C ASP A 329 16.41 -9.13 9.82
N GLY A 330 15.49 -9.19 10.81
CA GLY A 330 15.81 -9.46 12.21
C GLY A 330 16.45 -8.30 12.98
N LYS A 331 16.57 -7.11 12.37
CA LYS A 331 17.12 -5.92 13.01
C LYS A 331 16.03 -4.88 13.26
N GLU A 332 16.07 -4.29 14.46
CA GLU A 332 15.19 -3.18 14.79
C GLU A 332 15.86 -1.85 14.46
N VAL A 333 15.09 -0.95 13.88
CA VAL A 333 15.44 0.44 13.60
C VAL A 333 14.27 1.36 13.89
N LEU A 334 14.51 2.67 14.04
CA LEU A 334 13.44 3.66 14.06
C LEU A 334 13.41 4.46 12.77
N LEU A 335 12.21 4.71 12.28
CA LEU A 335 11.94 5.65 11.19
C LEU A 335 11.08 6.79 11.71
N PHE A 336 11.40 8.02 11.30
CA PHE A 336 10.56 9.19 11.54
C PHE A 336 10.22 9.90 10.22
N GLY A 337 8.96 10.16 9.99
CA GLY A 337 8.41 10.76 8.78
C GLY A 337 7.02 10.20 8.47
N PRO A 338 6.59 10.12 7.22
CA PRO A 338 7.33 10.50 6.01
C PRO A 338 7.39 12.02 5.80
N PHE A 339 8.49 12.48 5.22
CA PHE A 339 8.58 13.80 4.61
C PHE A 339 8.29 13.65 3.12
N ALA A 340 7.28 14.36 2.62
CA ALA A 340 6.90 14.26 1.23
C ALA A 340 8.00 14.81 0.31
N THR A 341 8.22 14.14 -0.81
CA THR A 341 9.07 14.61 -1.89
C THR A 341 8.31 14.55 -3.21
N PHE A 342 8.72 15.35 -4.16
CA PHE A 342 8.16 15.33 -5.51
C PHE A 342 9.24 14.89 -6.51
N SER A 343 8.83 14.07 -7.44
CA SER A 343 9.61 13.69 -8.60
C SER A 343 8.63 13.37 -9.74
N THR A 344 9.02 13.62 -10.97
CA THR A 344 8.22 13.22 -12.14
C THR A 344 8.30 11.72 -12.44
N LYS A 345 9.12 10.97 -11.69
CA LYS A 345 9.21 9.51 -11.77
C LYS A 345 7.99 8.86 -11.09
N PHE A 346 7.43 7.85 -11.70
CA PHE A 346 6.35 7.04 -11.12
C PHE A 346 6.86 5.90 -10.23
N LEU A 347 8.08 5.48 -10.46
CA LEU A 347 8.78 4.46 -9.67
C LEU A 347 10.11 5.03 -9.16
N LYS A 348 10.63 4.51 -8.06
CA LYS A 348 11.95 4.90 -7.51
C LYS A 348 13.04 4.73 -8.57
N ASN A 349 13.00 3.62 -9.29
CA ASN A 349 13.87 3.30 -10.42
C ASN A 349 13.23 3.62 -11.78
N GLY A 350 12.28 4.58 -11.82
CA GLY A 350 11.59 5.03 -13.03
C GLY A 350 12.35 6.14 -13.79
N SER A 351 11.69 6.66 -14.82
CA SER A 351 12.18 7.74 -15.68
C SER A 351 11.61 9.09 -15.24
N LEU A 352 12.40 10.16 -15.36
CA LEU A 352 11.91 11.54 -15.20
C LEU A 352 10.83 11.91 -16.24
N LEU A 353 10.69 11.14 -17.32
CA LEU A 353 9.66 11.33 -18.33
C LEU A 353 8.34 10.60 -17.99
N ASP A 354 8.25 9.84 -16.90
CA ASP A 354 7.07 9.01 -16.61
C ASP A 354 5.79 9.83 -16.55
N MET A 355 5.77 10.92 -15.77
CA MET A 355 4.60 11.79 -15.62
C MET A 355 4.20 12.41 -16.97
N PHE A 356 5.16 12.91 -17.75
CA PHE A 356 4.87 13.56 -19.03
C PHE A 356 4.38 12.55 -20.07
N SER A 357 4.95 11.36 -20.11
CA SER A 357 4.55 10.29 -21.05
C SER A 357 3.22 9.63 -20.70
N ALA A 358 2.67 9.89 -19.52
CA ALA A 358 1.33 9.46 -19.11
C ALA A 358 0.24 10.50 -19.42
N LEU A 359 0.61 11.70 -19.92
CA LEU A 359 -0.36 12.71 -20.33
C LEU A 359 -1.00 12.33 -21.67
N THR A 360 -2.32 12.42 -21.71
CA THR A 360 -3.15 12.17 -22.90
C THR A 360 -4.16 13.29 -23.07
N THR A 361 -4.78 13.41 -24.23
CA THR A 361 -5.88 14.36 -24.46
C THR A 361 -7.08 14.11 -23.56
N HIS A 362 -7.24 12.89 -23.03
CA HIS A 362 -8.36 12.47 -22.19
C HIS A 362 -8.14 12.77 -20.71
N ASN A 363 -6.90 12.91 -20.25
CA ASN A 363 -6.60 13.11 -18.82
C ASN A 363 -5.99 14.46 -18.45
N ILE A 364 -5.60 15.28 -19.44
CA ILE A 364 -5.01 16.61 -19.18
C ILE A 364 -6.01 17.53 -18.46
N MET A 365 -7.29 17.49 -18.83
CA MET A 365 -8.31 18.31 -18.18
C MET A 365 -8.61 17.84 -16.74
N PRO A 366 -8.88 16.54 -16.48
CA PRO A 366 -8.96 16.01 -15.10
C PRO A 366 -7.75 16.37 -14.23
N MET A 367 -6.55 16.28 -14.78
CA MET A 367 -5.32 16.62 -14.04
C MET A 367 -5.25 18.13 -13.71
N THR A 368 -5.67 19.00 -14.64
CA THR A 368 -5.70 20.45 -14.42
C THR A 368 -6.72 20.83 -13.33
N HIS A 369 -7.92 20.30 -13.39
CA HIS A 369 -8.96 20.54 -12.37
C HIS A 369 -8.52 20.04 -11.00
N ALA A 370 -8.03 18.80 -10.89
CA ALA A 370 -7.51 18.27 -9.65
C ALA A 370 -6.34 19.10 -9.08
N GLY A 371 -5.48 19.67 -9.95
CA GLY A 371 -4.39 20.56 -9.55
C GLY A 371 -4.88 21.89 -8.98
N ILE A 372 -5.90 22.49 -9.59
CA ILE A 372 -6.51 23.76 -9.13
C ILE A 372 -7.24 23.55 -7.80
N ASP A 373 -8.05 22.49 -7.70
CA ASP A 373 -8.83 22.20 -6.51
C ASP A 373 -7.97 21.79 -5.30
N ASN A 374 -6.71 21.38 -5.54
CA ASN A 374 -5.75 20.97 -4.50
C ASN A 374 -4.52 21.88 -4.44
N ILE A 375 -4.67 23.19 -4.62
CA ILE A 375 -3.55 24.15 -4.60
C ILE A 375 -2.85 24.18 -3.25
N ASP A 376 -3.58 23.98 -2.16
CA ASP A 376 -3.02 23.90 -0.80
C ASP A 376 -2.09 22.69 -0.66
N LEU A 377 -2.48 21.55 -1.24
CA LEU A 377 -1.62 20.37 -1.31
C LEU A 377 -0.34 20.64 -2.12
N SER A 378 -0.47 21.32 -3.26
CA SER A 378 0.69 21.68 -4.10
C SER A 378 1.64 22.62 -3.33
N THR A 379 1.11 23.61 -2.62
CA THR A 379 1.87 24.54 -1.79
C THR A 379 2.57 23.81 -0.64
N TYR A 380 1.85 22.90 0.04
CA TYR A 380 2.43 22.05 1.08
C TYR A 380 3.60 21.22 0.54
N LEU A 381 3.42 20.55 -0.61
CA LEU A 381 4.47 19.72 -1.23
C LEU A 381 5.70 20.56 -1.63
N MET A 382 5.50 21.77 -2.14
CA MET A 382 6.61 22.70 -2.40
C MET A 382 7.37 23.05 -1.12
N GLY A 383 6.66 23.31 -0.02
CA GLY A 383 7.28 23.52 1.28
C GLY A 383 8.09 22.32 1.76
N GLN A 384 7.58 21.10 1.55
CA GLN A 384 8.31 19.87 1.91
C GLN A 384 9.62 19.68 1.12
N LEU A 385 9.66 20.10 -0.15
CA LEU A 385 10.89 20.05 -0.96
C LEU A 385 11.99 20.99 -0.46
N MET A 386 11.61 22.06 0.21
CA MET A 386 12.54 23.07 0.73
C MET A 386 13.13 22.71 2.10
N LEU A 387 12.59 21.66 2.77
CA LEU A 387 13.07 21.27 4.11
C LEU A 387 14.53 20.85 4.07
N SER A 388 15.33 21.46 4.92
CA SER A 388 16.69 21.03 5.23
C SER A 388 16.69 19.79 6.14
N PHE A 389 17.86 19.21 6.38
CA PHE A 389 17.99 18.14 7.37
C PHE A 389 17.59 18.64 8.77
N GLU A 390 17.99 19.88 9.12
CA GLU A 390 17.67 20.47 10.43
C GLU A 390 16.17 20.73 10.62
N ASP A 391 15.45 21.14 9.57
CA ASP A 391 13.98 21.30 9.64
C ASP A 391 13.30 19.96 9.95
N ARG A 392 13.79 18.87 9.34
CA ARG A 392 13.29 17.51 9.63
C ARG A 392 13.64 17.07 11.05
N MET A 393 14.84 17.39 11.53
CA MET A 393 15.24 17.14 12.92
C MET A 393 14.41 17.96 13.90
N HIS A 394 14.05 19.20 13.54
CA HIS A 394 13.14 20.02 14.35
C HIS A 394 11.76 19.34 14.47
N ALA A 395 11.20 18.87 13.38
CA ALA A 395 9.94 18.12 13.39
C ALA A 395 10.04 16.81 14.22
N LEU A 396 11.17 16.11 14.18
CA LEU A 396 11.42 14.96 15.04
C LEU A 396 11.44 15.33 16.52
N ARG A 397 12.03 16.47 16.88
CA ARG A 397 12.09 16.94 18.28
C ARG A 397 10.74 17.31 18.88
N GLU A 398 9.72 17.53 18.05
CA GLU A 398 8.33 17.62 18.55
C GLU A 398 7.83 16.29 19.13
N TYR A 399 8.36 15.17 18.65
CA TYR A 399 8.06 13.81 19.13
C TYR A 399 9.11 13.29 20.11
N PHE A 400 10.38 13.50 19.82
CA PHE A 400 11.51 13.07 20.63
C PHE A 400 12.39 14.30 20.96
N PRO A 401 12.09 15.05 22.05
CA PRO A 401 12.72 16.34 22.34
C PRO A 401 14.24 16.30 22.42
N SER A 402 14.82 15.22 22.93
CA SER A 402 16.27 15.06 23.08
C SER A 402 16.99 14.42 21.87
N ALA A 403 16.35 14.36 20.69
CA ALA A 403 16.95 13.81 19.48
C ALA A 403 18.17 14.64 19.02
N ARG A 404 19.31 13.97 18.75
CA ARG A 404 20.56 14.59 18.30
C ARG A 404 20.80 14.27 16.82
N ASN A 405 21.34 15.22 16.08
CA ASN A 405 21.54 15.10 14.63
C ASN A 405 22.43 13.92 14.23
N GLU A 406 23.45 13.64 15.02
CA GLU A 406 24.43 12.59 14.76
C GLU A 406 23.86 11.17 14.82
N ASP A 407 22.72 10.97 15.48
CA ASP A 407 22.07 9.68 15.61
C ASP A 407 21.15 9.34 14.43
N TRP A 408 20.88 10.29 13.53
CA TRP A 408 19.88 10.15 12.47
C TRP A 408 20.46 10.36 11.09
N LYS A 409 19.98 9.62 10.11
CA LYS A 409 20.32 9.77 8.69
C LYS A 409 19.07 9.79 7.83
N LEU A 410 19.14 10.51 6.70
CA LEU A 410 18.03 10.60 5.76
C LEU A 410 17.99 9.36 4.88
N LEU A 411 16.82 8.73 4.79
CA LEU A 411 16.53 7.57 3.96
C LEU A 411 15.50 7.92 2.88
N GLN A 412 15.81 7.64 1.62
CA GLN A 412 14.86 7.77 0.51
C GLN A 412 13.96 6.55 0.47
N ALA A 413 12.66 6.76 0.64
CA ALA A 413 11.63 5.71 0.50
C ALA A 413 11.17 5.52 -0.96
N GLY A 414 10.11 4.76 -1.15
CA GLY A 414 9.52 4.52 -2.47
C GLY A 414 8.74 5.71 -3.02
N GLN A 415 8.34 5.58 -4.29
CA GLN A 415 7.43 6.48 -4.99
C GLN A 415 6.00 5.96 -4.91
N ARG A 416 5.05 6.87 -4.85
CA ARG A 416 3.61 6.61 -4.94
C ARG A 416 3.05 7.41 -6.10
N VAL A 417 2.09 6.86 -6.82
CA VAL A 417 1.32 7.61 -7.81
C VAL A 417 -0.10 7.73 -7.27
N GLN A 418 -0.47 8.96 -6.88
CA GLN A 418 -1.83 9.28 -6.51
C GLN A 418 -2.71 9.31 -7.75
N VAL A 419 -3.84 8.65 -7.67
CA VAL A 419 -4.78 8.57 -8.78
C VAL A 419 -5.51 9.88 -8.92
N ILE A 420 -5.56 10.40 -10.14
CA ILE A 420 -6.48 11.44 -10.56
C ILE A 420 -7.45 10.79 -11.51
N LYS A 421 -8.75 11.04 -11.34
CA LYS A 421 -9.77 10.52 -12.23
C LYS A 421 -10.75 11.60 -12.61
N LYS A 422 -11.38 11.43 -13.77
CA LYS A 422 -12.45 12.30 -14.25
C LYS A 422 -13.63 12.23 -13.29
N ASP A 423 -14.19 13.37 -12.98
CA ASP A 423 -15.36 13.54 -12.14
C ASP A 423 -16.41 14.39 -12.84
N PRO A 424 -17.68 14.01 -12.86
CA PRO A 424 -18.73 14.76 -13.55
C PRO A 424 -19.00 16.16 -12.97
N GLU A 425 -18.78 16.35 -11.67
CA GLU A 425 -19.08 17.62 -10.97
C GLU A 425 -17.86 18.52 -10.92
N HIS A 426 -16.67 17.94 -10.67
CA HIS A 426 -15.41 18.68 -10.47
C HIS A 426 -14.46 18.63 -11.69
N GLY A 427 -14.85 17.94 -12.77
CA GLY A 427 -14.00 17.74 -13.95
C GLY A 427 -12.84 16.75 -13.71
N GLY A 428 -12.23 16.76 -12.53
CA GLY A 428 -11.19 15.83 -12.10
C GLY A 428 -10.96 15.89 -10.60
N ILE A 429 -10.84 14.74 -9.96
CA ILE A 429 -10.60 14.64 -8.50
C ILE A 429 -9.33 13.83 -8.20
N LEU A 430 -8.69 14.17 -7.09
CA LEU A 430 -7.60 13.38 -6.51
C LEU A 430 -8.19 12.27 -5.66
N GLN A 431 -8.04 11.02 -6.12
CA GLN A 431 -8.54 9.84 -5.42
C GLN A 431 -7.49 9.30 -4.45
N PHE A 432 -7.81 9.27 -3.15
CA PHE A 432 -6.94 8.67 -2.14
C PHE A 432 -7.23 7.17 -1.99
N GLY A 433 -6.18 6.41 -1.70
CA GLY A 433 -6.26 4.96 -1.54
C GLY A 433 -5.86 4.20 -2.80
N THR A 434 -6.44 3.03 -2.98
CA THR A 434 -6.23 2.14 -4.13
C THR A 434 -7.50 2.01 -4.95
N GLU A 435 -7.35 1.84 -6.26
CA GLU A 435 -8.47 1.64 -7.17
C GLU A 435 -8.19 0.47 -8.13
N VAL A 436 -9.12 -0.50 -8.16
CA VAL A 436 -9.07 -1.63 -9.10
C VAL A 436 -9.88 -1.25 -10.34
N VAL A 437 -9.19 -1.08 -11.46
CA VAL A 437 -9.77 -0.86 -12.77
C VAL A 437 -9.75 -2.19 -13.53
N ALA A 438 -10.90 -2.65 -14.00
CA ALA A 438 -11.01 -3.90 -14.74
C ALA A 438 -11.89 -3.70 -15.98
N SER A 439 -11.55 -4.36 -17.09
CA SER A 439 -12.40 -4.38 -18.26
C SER A 439 -13.75 -5.03 -17.97
N GLN A 440 -14.78 -4.60 -18.69
CA GLN A 440 -16.14 -5.12 -18.51
C GLN A 440 -16.22 -6.64 -18.68
N ASP A 441 -15.43 -7.19 -19.59
CA ASP A 441 -15.36 -8.63 -19.87
C ASP A 441 -14.45 -9.41 -18.90
N GLY A 442 -13.77 -8.72 -17.98
CA GLY A 442 -12.94 -9.34 -16.96
C GLY A 442 -11.61 -9.92 -17.44
N THR A 443 -11.17 -9.64 -18.67
CA THR A 443 -9.93 -10.23 -19.22
C THR A 443 -8.66 -9.46 -18.86
N ILE A 444 -8.78 -8.24 -18.34
CA ILE A 444 -7.66 -7.44 -17.83
C ILE A 444 -8.08 -6.63 -16.60
N ALA A 445 -7.18 -6.51 -15.64
CA ALA A 445 -7.34 -5.62 -14.50
C ALA A 445 -6.03 -4.91 -14.16
N ALA A 446 -6.12 -3.72 -13.59
CA ALA A 446 -5.01 -2.95 -13.06
C ALA A 446 -5.29 -2.48 -11.64
N LEU A 447 -4.24 -2.38 -10.83
CA LEU A 447 -4.30 -1.68 -9.56
C LEU A 447 -3.60 -0.34 -9.67
N LEU A 448 -4.33 0.73 -9.40
CA LEU A 448 -3.83 2.10 -9.31
C LEU A 448 -3.83 2.59 -7.86
N GLY A 449 -3.05 3.63 -7.57
CA GLY A 449 -3.09 4.34 -6.29
C GLY A 449 -2.03 3.89 -5.29
N ALA A 450 -2.28 4.26 -4.02
CA ALA A 450 -1.32 4.16 -2.93
C ALA A 450 -1.92 3.56 -1.65
N SER A 451 -1.40 3.95 -0.51
CA SER A 451 -1.75 3.44 0.83
C SER A 451 -3.27 3.56 1.18
N PRO A 452 -3.83 2.56 1.88
CA PRO A 452 -3.18 1.40 2.49
C PRO A 452 -3.10 0.19 1.53
N GLY A 453 -2.09 0.15 0.65
CA GLY A 453 -1.98 -0.88 -0.39
C GLY A 453 -1.46 -2.22 0.13
N ALA A 454 -0.17 -2.28 0.52
CA ALA A 454 0.50 -3.54 0.81
C ALA A 454 -0.13 -4.32 1.99
N SER A 455 -0.57 -3.63 3.05
CA SER A 455 -1.23 -4.26 4.21
C SER A 455 -2.63 -4.83 3.89
N THR A 456 -3.24 -4.36 2.81
CA THR A 456 -4.55 -4.81 2.34
C THR A 456 -4.47 -5.53 0.98
N ALA A 457 -3.30 -6.09 0.64
CA ALA A 457 -3.10 -6.76 -0.65
C ALA A 457 -4.07 -7.95 -0.84
N ALA A 458 -4.24 -8.78 0.18
CA ALA A 458 -5.12 -9.94 0.08
C ALA A 458 -6.59 -9.57 -0.23
N PRO A 459 -7.27 -8.66 0.51
CA PRO A 459 -8.63 -8.26 0.18
C PRO A 459 -8.75 -7.48 -1.15
N ILE A 460 -7.72 -6.71 -1.53
CA ILE A 460 -7.72 -6.06 -2.85
C ILE A 460 -7.68 -7.11 -3.95
N MET A 461 -6.90 -8.18 -3.81
CA MET A 461 -6.87 -9.26 -4.81
C MET A 461 -8.16 -10.07 -4.82
N LEU A 462 -8.86 -10.24 -3.70
CA LEU A 462 -10.23 -10.76 -3.71
C LEU A 462 -11.17 -9.88 -4.55
N THR A 463 -11.07 -8.56 -4.41
CA THR A 463 -11.84 -7.62 -5.26
C THR A 463 -11.48 -7.74 -6.74
N VAL A 464 -10.21 -8.00 -7.08
CA VAL A 464 -9.81 -8.29 -8.47
C VAL A 464 -10.50 -9.56 -8.94
N LEU A 465 -10.45 -10.66 -8.18
CA LEU A 465 -11.10 -11.93 -8.54
C LEU A 465 -12.63 -11.74 -8.73
N GLU A 466 -13.28 -11.00 -7.84
CA GLU A 466 -14.71 -10.72 -7.92
C GLU A 466 -15.10 -9.91 -9.17
N LYS A 467 -14.25 -8.95 -9.58
CA LYS A 467 -14.49 -8.12 -10.77
C LYS A 467 -14.20 -8.85 -12.08
N THR A 468 -13.22 -9.74 -12.10
CA THR A 468 -12.71 -10.35 -13.33
C THR A 468 -13.24 -11.77 -13.58
N PHE A 469 -13.38 -12.58 -12.54
CA PHE A 469 -13.85 -13.98 -12.65
C PHE A 469 -15.27 -14.14 -12.13
N LYS A 470 -16.20 -13.28 -12.59
CA LYS A 470 -17.57 -13.11 -12.08
C LYS A 470 -18.40 -14.39 -11.99
N ASP A 471 -18.18 -15.33 -12.89
CA ASP A 471 -18.91 -16.60 -12.89
C ASP A 471 -18.19 -17.66 -12.04
N ARG A 472 -16.85 -17.72 -12.13
CA ARG A 472 -16.05 -18.65 -11.34
C ARG A 472 -16.13 -18.40 -9.84
N ILE A 473 -16.11 -17.12 -9.43
CA ILE A 473 -16.18 -16.75 -8.00
C ILE A 473 -17.47 -17.28 -7.32
N LYS A 474 -18.51 -17.57 -8.07
CA LYS A 474 -19.80 -18.06 -7.57
C LYS A 474 -19.86 -19.59 -7.50
N THR A 475 -18.91 -20.29 -8.09
CA THR A 475 -18.92 -21.77 -8.07
C THR A 475 -18.67 -22.29 -6.66
N PRO A 476 -19.26 -23.44 -6.30
CA PRO A 476 -19.07 -24.04 -4.99
C PRO A 476 -17.59 -24.32 -4.66
N GLU A 477 -16.81 -24.71 -5.67
CA GLU A 477 -15.38 -25.04 -5.55
C GLU A 477 -14.57 -23.81 -5.14
N TRP A 478 -14.74 -22.68 -5.87
CA TRP A 478 -14.06 -21.43 -5.54
C TRP A 478 -14.52 -20.88 -4.18
N GLN A 479 -15.83 -20.92 -3.89
CA GLN A 479 -16.36 -20.47 -2.60
C GLN A 479 -15.80 -21.30 -1.44
N ALA A 480 -15.70 -22.61 -1.60
CA ALA A 480 -15.13 -23.49 -0.58
C ALA A 480 -13.63 -23.20 -0.36
N LYS A 481 -12.87 -23.08 -1.45
CA LYS A 481 -11.44 -22.78 -1.39
C LYS A 481 -11.19 -21.39 -0.78
N LEU A 482 -11.91 -20.34 -1.19
CA LEU A 482 -11.78 -19.00 -0.63
C LEU A 482 -12.06 -18.96 0.87
N LYS A 483 -13.04 -19.74 1.36
CA LYS A 483 -13.32 -19.87 2.81
C LYS A 483 -12.25 -20.68 3.55
N GLN A 484 -11.48 -21.54 2.87
CA GLN A 484 -10.31 -22.15 3.48
C GLN A 484 -9.16 -21.12 3.63
N ILE A 485 -8.91 -20.34 2.57
CA ILE A 485 -7.84 -19.32 2.56
C ILE A 485 -8.18 -18.16 3.51
N VAL A 486 -9.42 -17.70 3.49
CA VAL A 486 -9.94 -16.60 4.33
C VAL A 486 -11.22 -17.09 5.02
N PRO A 487 -11.13 -17.65 6.23
CA PRO A 487 -12.27 -18.24 6.94
C PRO A 487 -13.49 -17.31 7.08
N THR A 488 -13.26 -16.00 7.13
CA THR A 488 -14.35 -15.00 7.20
C THR A 488 -14.77 -14.42 5.85
N TYR A 489 -14.40 -15.05 4.73
CA TYR A 489 -14.80 -14.58 3.41
C TYR A 489 -16.32 -14.43 3.29
N GLY A 490 -16.78 -13.23 2.91
CA GLY A 490 -18.20 -12.87 2.85
C GLY A 490 -18.86 -12.54 4.19
N GLN A 491 -18.10 -12.46 5.30
CA GLN A 491 -18.60 -12.13 6.64
C GLN A 491 -17.98 -10.83 7.16
N LYS A 492 -18.69 -10.16 8.09
CA LYS A 492 -18.21 -8.99 8.81
C LYS A 492 -17.77 -9.38 10.21
N LEU A 493 -16.60 -8.85 10.61
CA LEU A 493 -16.07 -9.05 11.96
C LEU A 493 -16.63 -8.04 12.95
N ASN A 494 -16.84 -6.81 12.50
CA ASN A 494 -17.32 -5.75 13.37
C ASN A 494 -18.65 -6.13 14.04
N ASN A 495 -18.72 -5.95 15.36
CA ASN A 495 -19.87 -6.30 16.21
C ASN A 495 -20.23 -7.81 16.24
N ASN A 496 -19.35 -8.67 15.75
CA ASN A 496 -19.43 -10.12 15.94
C ASN A 496 -18.25 -10.57 16.82
N LEU A 497 -18.46 -10.51 18.14
CA LEU A 497 -17.43 -10.73 19.14
C LEU A 497 -16.82 -12.13 19.07
N GLU A 498 -17.67 -13.15 18.94
CA GLU A 498 -17.23 -14.55 18.87
C GLU A 498 -16.37 -14.78 17.61
N LEU A 499 -16.86 -14.34 16.46
CA LEU A 499 -16.15 -14.49 15.19
C LEU A 499 -14.82 -13.70 15.22
N THR A 500 -14.82 -12.47 15.78
CA THR A 500 -13.62 -11.65 15.93
C THR A 500 -12.56 -12.35 16.78
N ASN A 501 -12.95 -12.85 17.95
CA ASN A 501 -12.02 -13.55 18.85
C ASN A 501 -11.47 -14.82 18.20
N LYS A 502 -12.35 -15.67 17.67
CA LYS A 502 -11.95 -16.91 16.97
C LYS A 502 -10.97 -16.64 15.83
N THR A 503 -11.27 -15.63 15.01
CA THR A 503 -10.42 -15.26 13.86
C THR A 503 -9.06 -14.75 14.29
N ARG A 504 -9.03 -13.84 15.28
CA ARG A 504 -7.78 -13.26 15.81
C ARG A 504 -6.93 -14.28 16.53
N GLU A 505 -7.53 -15.17 17.34
CA GLU A 505 -6.83 -16.24 18.02
C GLU A 505 -6.16 -17.19 17.00
N TRP A 506 -6.94 -17.64 16.02
CA TRP A 506 -6.45 -18.52 14.97
C TRP A 506 -5.30 -17.87 14.17
N SER A 507 -5.48 -16.67 13.64
CA SER A 507 -4.46 -16.00 12.83
C SER A 507 -3.23 -15.62 13.64
N SER A 508 -3.40 -15.11 14.88
CA SER A 508 -2.28 -14.74 15.75
C SER A 508 -1.42 -15.96 16.13
N SER A 509 -2.05 -17.09 16.41
CA SER A 509 -1.36 -18.34 16.75
C SER A 509 -0.43 -18.81 15.60
N ARG A 510 -0.86 -18.70 14.31
CA ARG A 510 -0.06 -19.09 13.13
C ARG A 510 1.03 -18.07 12.81
N LEU A 511 0.73 -16.80 13.02
CA LEU A 511 1.65 -15.70 12.74
C LEU A 511 2.59 -15.37 13.90
N ASN A 512 2.54 -16.14 14.99
CA ASN A 512 3.33 -15.89 16.20
C ASN A 512 3.13 -14.47 16.77
N LEU A 513 1.87 -14.02 16.79
CA LEU A 513 1.47 -12.70 17.26
C LEU A 513 0.75 -12.77 18.62
N LEU A 514 0.77 -11.66 19.34
CA LEU A 514 0.00 -11.49 20.56
C LEU A 514 -1.50 -11.59 20.24
N PHE A 515 -2.19 -12.45 20.95
CA PHE A 515 -3.65 -12.47 21.01
C PHE A 515 -4.14 -11.86 22.32
N VAL A 516 -5.05 -10.92 22.22
CA VAL A 516 -5.78 -10.35 23.36
C VAL A 516 -7.26 -10.50 23.03
N PRO A 517 -8.02 -11.26 23.84
CA PRO A 517 -9.44 -11.45 23.60
C PRO A 517 -10.20 -10.14 23.79
N VAL A 518 -11.13 -9.88 22.90
CA VAL A 518 -12.06 -8.76 23.01
C VAL A 518 -13.16 -9.14 23.99
N LEU A 519 -13.36 -8.33 25.01
CA LEU A 519 -14.39 -8.54 26.03
C LEU A 519 -15.76 -7.98 25.58
N PRO A 520 -16.87 -8.51 26.10
CA PRO A 520 -18.18 -7.91 25.92
C PRO A 520 -18.21 -6.45 26.40
N ASP A 521 -19.16 -5.68 25.88
CA ASP A 521 -19.39 -4.32 26.33
C ASP A 521 -20.07 -4.35 27.71
N GLU A 522 -19.37 -3.95 28.75
CA GLU A 522 -19.91 -3.94 30.12
C GLU A 522 -21.14 -3.03 30.26
N THR A 523 -21.25 -1.98 29.42
CA THR A 523 -22.42 -1.08 29.40
C THR A 523 -23.66 -1.72 28.77
N ALA A 524 -23.47 -2.66 27.84
CA ALA A 524 -24.57 -3.41 27.22
C ALA A 524 -25.10 -4.55 28.12
N VAL A 525 -24.26 -5.09 28.99
CA VAL A 525 -24.65 -6.16 29.95
C VAL A 525 -25.48 -5.59 31.12
N ALA A 526 -25.26 -4.33 31.50
CA ALA A 526 -26.02 -3.67 32.56
C ALA A 526 -27.44 -3.21 32.15
N ALA A 527 -27.77 -3.33 30.85
CA ALA A 527 -29.05 -2.92 30.26
C ALA A 527 -29.97 -4.11 29.92
N GLN A 528 -29.57 -5.34 30.20
CA GLN A 528 -30.39 -6.57 30.16
C GLN A 528 -30.74 -7.02 31.57
#